data_b8c2879990edbaa47cd6e1e3bc975d4c
#
_entry.id   b8c2879990edbaa47cd6e1e3bc975d4c
#
_cell.length_a   1.000
_cell.length_b   1.000
_cell.length_c   1.000
_cell.angle_alpha   90.00
_cell.angle_beta   90.00
_cell.angle_gamma   90.00
#
_symmetry.space_group_name_H-M   'P 1'
#
loop_
_entity.id
_entity.type
_entity.pdbx_description
1 polymer ?
#
loop_
_entity_poly.entity_id
_entity_poly.type
_entity_poly.pdbx_seq_one_letter_code
_entity_poly.pdbx_strand_id
1 'polypeptide(L)'
;MIVTVTPNPSIDRTIEIDRLERGGLNRARRSTAEAAGKGVNVSCALALHGVATVAVLPLARDSASTYLRLLADAIPIAAVPIAGSIRTNVSVVEADGTLTKLNEPGPTLTSEDVDAILVAASGVPAASWVVGCGSLPPGAPVDFYARLAARASPGRRVAIDTSSEALGAAVCAGAALIKPNLDELETLVGRPLRTLGDAAAAARELIARGCRAVLVSLGPDGALFVDASAMSHAEARIDDVANTVGAGDALLAGFLAAGGDAGGLGDAVAWSIAAIRSPGTRMRAVTAADRAPVIVHERIDPARRLRS
;
A
#
# COMPACT_ATOMS: atom_id res chain seq x y z
N MET A 1 -12.01 9.51 10.33
CA MET A 1 -11.14 10.04 9.26
C MET A 1 -9.84 9.27 9.24
N ILE A 2 -9.28 8.99 8.05
CA ILE A 2 -8.01 8.28 7.86
C ILE A 2 -7.04 9.21 7.13
N VAL A 3 -5.85 9.43 7.69
CA VAL A 3 -4.78 10.22 7.07
C VAL A 3 -3.78 9.27 6.44
N THR A 4 -3.44 9.44 5.16
CA THR A 4 -2.36 8.70 4.53
C THR A 4 -1.13 9.57 4.36
N VAL A 5 0.05 8.98 4.49
CA VAL A 5 1.34 9.65 4.31
C VAL A 5 2.11 8.89 3.23
N THR A 6 2.40 9.57 2.13
CA THR A 6 3.15 9.00 1.00
C THR A 6 4.45 9.79 0.83
N PRO A 7 5.57 9.40 1.46
CA PRO A 7 6.81 10.18 1.39
C PRO A 7 7.45 10.21 0.01
N ASN A 8 7.09 9.28 -0.87
CA ASN A 8 7.66 9.15 -2.22
C ASN A 8 6.56 8.93 -3.27
N PRO A 9 5.68 9.94 -3.51
CA PRO A 9 4.66 9.85 -4.56
C PRO A 9 5.29 9.67 -5.94
N SER A 10 4.54 9.18 -6.91
CA SER A 10 5.00 8.98 -8.28
C SER A 10 3.97 9.40 -9.31
N ILE A 11 4.44 9.67 -10.52
CA ILE A 11 3.62 9.65 -11.72
C ILE A 11 3.84 8.27 -12.35
N ASP A 12 2.83 7.42 -12.33
CA ASP A 12 2.93 6.10 -12.96
C ASP A 12 2.53 6.23 -14.43
N ARG A 13 3.48 5.90 -15.31
CA ARG A 13 3.33 5.97 -16.76
C ARG A 13 3.32 4.58 -17.36
N THR A 14 2.21 4.21 -18.00
CA THR A 14 2.10 2.96 -18.75
C THR A 14 2.29 3.24 -20.23
N ILE A 15 3.20 2.50 -20.86
CA ILE A 15 3.55 2.57 -22.28
C ILE A 15 3.26 1.22 -22.90
N GLU A 16 2.32 1.16 -23.83
CA GLU A 16 1.98 -0.06 -24.59
C GLU A 16 2.77 -0.09 -25.90
N ILE A 17 3.46 -1.19 -26.16
CA ILE A 17 4.28 -1.43 -27.36
C ILE A 17 3.98 -2.81 -27.94
N ASP A 18 4.44 -3.09 -29.14
CA ASP A 18 4.34 -4.43 -29.72
C ASP A 18 5.28 -5.41 -29.03
N ARG A 19 6.57 -5.06 -28.97
CA ARG A 19 7.64 -5.81 -28.33
C ARG A 19 8.78 -4.86 -27.96
N LEU A 20 9.43 -5.11 -26.81
CA LEU A 20 10.58 -4.32 -26.37
C LEU A 20 11.86 -4.79 -27.06
N GLU A 21 12.38 -3.95 -27.95
CA GLU A 21 13.69 -4.15 -28.58
C GLU A 21 14.76 -3.42 -27.80
N ARG A 22 15.64 -4.15 -27.13
CA ARG A 22 16.78 -3.58 -26.39
C ARG A 22 17.80 -2.99 -27.36
N GLY A 23 18.13 -1.72 -27.17
CA GLY A 23 19.05 -0.99 -28.04
C GLY A 23 18.42 -0.47 -29.36
N GLY A 24 17.15 -0.78 -29.60
CA GLY A 24 16.40 -0.34 -30.78
C GLY A 24 15.48 0.86 -30.49
N LEU A 25 14.82 1.36 -31.55
CA LEU A 25 13.78 2.39 -31.47
C LEU A 25 12.42 1.73 -31.26
N ASN A 26 11.89 1.86 -30.05
CA ASN A 26 10.56 1.36 -29.71
C ASN A 26 9.53 2.48 -29.89
N ARG A 27 8.42 2.20 -30.59
CA ARG A 27 7.31 3.14 -30.78
C ARG A 27 6.11 2.70 -29.94
N ALA A 28 5.63 3.61 -29.08
CA ALA A 28 4.46 3.36 -28.28
C ALA A 28 3.19 3.37 -29.13
N ARG A 29 2.29 2.39 -28.93
CA ARG A 29 0.93 2.39 -29.45
C ARG A 29 0.01 3.29 -28.61
N ARG A 30 0.22 3.27 -27.30
CA ARG A 30 -0.51 4.06 -26.33
C ARG A 30 0.38 4.46 -25.17
N SER A 31 0.10 5.60 -24.56
CA SER A 31 0.73 6.00 -23.30
C SER A 31 -0.32 6.67 -22.42
N THR A 32 -0.37 6.24 -21.16
CA THR A 32 -1.21 6.84 -20.10
C THR A 32 -0.33 7.26 -18.94
N ALA A 33 -0.79 8.25 -18.16
CA ALA A 33 -0.12 8.68 -16.94
C ALA A 33 -1.14 8.93 -15.85
N GLU A 34 -0.84 8.52 -14.62
CA GLU A 34 -1.69 8.65 -13.46
C GLU A 34 -0.86 9.18 -12.27
N ALA A 35 -1.47 10.03 -11.43
CA ALA A 35 -0.90 10.37 -10.14
C ALA A 35 -1.02 9.16 -9.22
N ALA A 36 0.10 8.70 -8.67
CA ALA A 36 0.21 7.47 -7.92
C ALA A 36 1.04 7.64 -6.64
N GLY A 37 1.12 6.57 -5.89
CA GLY A 37 1.77 6.40 -4.61
C GLY A 37 0.89 5.58 -3.69
N LYS A 38 1.45 4.64 -2.94
CA LYS A 38 0.66 3.69 -2.14
C LYS A 38 -0.39 4.38 -1.25
N GLY A 39 -0.02 5.40 -0.48
CA GLY A 39 -0.97 6.11 0.37
C GLY A 39 -2.00 6.93 -0.40
N VAL A 40 -1.64 7.43 -1.59
CA VAL A 40 -2.59 8.08 -2.51
C VAL A 40 -3.62 7.08 -2.99
N ASN A 41 -3.19 5.87 -3.39
CA ASN A 41 -4.10 4.80 -3.80
C ASN A 41 -5.05 4.39 -2.65
N VAL A 42 -4.52 4.27 -1.42
CA VAL A 42 -5.33 4.03 -0.22
C VAL A 42 -6.37 5.14 -0.03
N SER A 43 -5.97 6.43 -0.10
CA SER A 43 -6.91 7.56 0.03
C SER A 43 -7.94 7.59 -1.09
N CYS A 44 -7.56 7.33 -2.34
CA CYS A 44 -8.51 7.26 -3.47
C CYS A 44 -9.54 6.14 -3.25
N ALA A 45 -9.11 4.96 -2.79
CA ALA A 45 -10.00 3.86 -2.47
C ALA A 45 -10.97 4.22 -1.33
N LEU A 46 -10.49 4.84 -0.26
CA LEU A 46 -11.31 5.32 0.86
C LEU A 46 -12.34 6.35 0.41
N ALA A 47 -11.92 7.38 -0.32
CA ALA A 47 -12.79 8.44 -0.82
C ALA A 47 -13.89 7.91 -1.75
N LEU A 48 -13.54 6.98 -2.64
CA LEU A 48 -14.48 6.31 -3.53
C LEU A 48 -15.65 5.63 -2.78
N HIS A 49 -15.39 5.21 -1.54
CA HIS A 49 -16.39 4.55 -0.67
C HIS A 49 -16.93 5.48 0.42
N GLY A 50 -16.75 6.80 0.29
CA GLY A 50 -17.30 7.78 1.23
C GLY A 50 -16.60 7.84 2.60
N VAL A 51 -15.44 7.22 2.74
CA VAL A 51 -14.64 7.29 3.96
C VAL A 51 -13.79 8.56 3.95
N ALA A 52 -13.98 9.41 4.95
CA ALA A 52 -13.23 10.66 5.07
C ALA A 52 -11.72 10.40 5.16
N THR A 53 -10.95 11.03 4.27
CA THR A 53 -9.50 10.85 4.16
C THR A 53 -8.80 12.15 3.79
N VAL A 54 -7.50 12.26 4.11
CA VAL A 54 -6.58 13.30 3.67
C VAL A 54 -5.24 12.65 3.34
N ALA A 55 -4.68 12.96 2.17
CA ALA A 55 -3.35 12.48 1.78
C ALA A 55 -2.28 13.54 2.07
N VAL A 56 -1.31 13.22 2.92
CA VAL A 56 -0.12 14.03 3.17
C VAL A 56 0.97 13.63 2.18
N LEU A 57 1.40 14.58 1.36
CA LEU A 57 2.33 14.35 0.26
C LEU A 57 3.43 15.41 0.21
N PRO A 58 4.72 15.05 0.05
CA PRO A 58 5.70 15.96 -0.49
C PRO A 58 5.38 16.24 -1.97
N LEU A 59 5.16 17.50 -2.32
CA LEU A 59 4.94 17.93 -3.68
C LEU A 59 6.16 18.70 -4.19
N ALA A 60 6.92 18.06 -5.06
CA ALA A 60 8.08 18.66 -5.71
C ALA A 60 7.64 19.78 -6.65
N ARG A 61 8.20 20.99 -6.46
CA ARG A 61 7.75 22.23 -7.09
C ARG A 61 7.69 22.18 -8.60
N ASP A 62 8.66 21.49 -9.23
CA ASP A 62 8.79 21.46 -10.69
C ASP A 62 7.71 20.62 -11.38
N SER A 63 7.04 19.71 -10.66
CA SER A 63 6.04 18.78 -11.19
C SER A 63 4.71 18.79 -10.43
N ALA A 64 4.58 19.60 -9.37
CA ALA A 64 3.37 19.64 -8.52
C ALA A 64 2.09 19.87 -9.34
N SER A 65 2.09 20.85 -10.27
CA SER A 65 0.92 21.15 -11.10
C SER A 65 0.50 19.98 -12.00
N THR A 66 1.47 19.25 -12.55
CA THR A 66 1.22 18.04 -13.35
C THR A 66 0.64 16.92 -12.51
N TYR A 67 1.22 16.68 -11.33
CA TYR A 67 0.73 15.66 -10.41
C TYR A 67 -0.72 15.94 -9.95
N LEU A 68 -1.01 17.18 -9.54
CA LEU A 68 -2.33 17.60 -9.11
C LEU A 68 -3.38 17.47 -10.23
N ARG A 69 -3.03 17.87 -11.46
CA ARG A 69 -3.91 17.68 -12.61
C ARG A 69 -4.22 16.21 -12.89
N LEU A 70 -3.24 15.31 -12.75
CA LEU A 70 -3.44 13.87 -12.91
C LEU A 70 -4.24 13.26 -11.76
N LEU A 71 -4.15 13.85 -10.55
CA LEU A 71 -4.96 13.41 -9.41
C LEU A 71 -6.43 13.82 -9.55
N ALA A 72 -6.72 14.90 -10.30
CA ALA A 72 -8.06 15.36 -10.68
C ALA A 72 -9.01 15.59 -9.48
N ASP A 73 -8.49 16.20 -8.39
CA ASP A 73 -9.23 16.49 -7.16
C ASP A 73 -9.95 15.29 -6.51
N ALA A 74 -9.45 14.09 -6.80
CA ALA A 74 -10.06 12.84 -6.31
C ALA A 74 -10.08 12.72 -4.78
N ILE A 75 -9.14 13.41 -4.10
CA ILE A 75 -8.97 13.37 -2.64
C ILE A 75 -8.45 14.70 -2.09
N PRO A 76 -8.78 15.08 -0.85
CA PRO A 76 -8.13 16.18 -0.14
C PRO A 76 -6.65 15.89 0.10
N ILE A 77 -5.81 16.92 -0.08
CA ILE A 77 -4.36 16.84 0.07
C ILE A 77 -3.86 17.85 1.10
N ALA A 78 -2.96 17.39 1.98
CA ALA A 78 -2.08 18.24 2.77
C ALA A 78 -0.67 18.21 2.11
N ALA A 79 -0.42 19.19 1.24
CA ALA A 79 0.80 19.29 0.47
C ALA A 79 1.95 19.85 1.31
N VAL A 80 3.12 19.21 1.25
CA VAL A 80 4.39 19.71 1.77
C VAL A 80 5.28 20.08 0.59
N PRO A 81 5.52 21.37 0.31
CA PRO A 81 6.36 21.78 -0.81
C PRO A 81 7.82 21.37 -0.60
N ILE A 82 8.39 20.66 -1.56
CA ILE A 82 9.80 20.26 -1.58
C ILE A 82 10.48 20.71 -2.89
N ALA A 83 11.81 20.64 -2.95
CA ALA A 83 12.57 20.90 -4.16
C ALA A 83 12.53 19.71 -5.14
N GLY A 84 12.85 19.95 -6.41
CA GLY A 84 13.01 18.93 -7.46
C GLY A 84 11.70 18.50 -8.10
N SER A 85 11.68 17.29 -8.67
CA SER A 85 10.58 16.71 -9.42
C SER A 85 10.07 15.42 -8.80
N ILE A 86 8.77 15.18 -8.85
CA ILE A 86 8.16 13.89 -8.50
C ILE A 86 8.68 12.84 -9.48
N ARG A 87 9.03 11.67 -8.95
CA ARG A 87 9.53 10.54 -9.76
C ARG A 87 8.48 10.02 -10.74
N THR A 88 8.96 9.45 -11.83
CA THR A 88 8.13 8.71 -12.77
C THR A 88 8.45 7.21 -12.66
N ASN A 89 7.45 6.38 -12.48
CA ASN A 89 7.57 4.94 -12.66
C ASN A 89 7.03 4.58 -14.04
N VAL A 90 7.84 3.97 -14.88
CA VAL A 90 7.44 3.56 -16.23
C VAL A 90 7.15 2.07 -16.25
N SER A 91 5.95 1.71 -16.70
CA SER A 91 5.54 0.35 -16.99
C SER A 91 5.45 0.18 -18.51
N VAL A 92 6.31 -0.63 -19.07
CA VAL A 92 6.26 -1.02 -20.48
C VAL A 92 5.49 -2.33 -20.59
N VAL A 93 4.36 -2.31 -21.31
CA VAL A 93 3.49 -3.47 -21.52
C VAL A 93 3.59 -3.90 -22.97
N GLU A 94 4.02 -5.14 -23.20
CA GLU A 94 4.13 -5.74 -24.52
C GLU A 94 2.80 -6.39 -24.94
N ALA A 95 2.62 -6.63 -26.23
CA ALA A 95 1.37 -7.21 -26.78
C ALA A 95 1.04 -8.61 -26.24
N ASP A 96 2.05 -9.35 -25.78
CA ASP A 96 1.90 -10.69 -25.17
C ASP A 96 1.61 -10.62 -23.65
N GLY A 97 1.52 -9.39 -23.08
CA GLY A 97 1.30 -9.17 -21.66
C GLY A 97 2.58 -9.07 -20.82
N THR A 98 3.76 -9.21 -21.43
CA THR A 98 5.03 -9.03 -20.72
C THR A 98 5.13 -7.60 -20.15
N LEU A 99 5.45 -7.49 -18.86
CA LEU A 99 5.53 -6.22 -18.14
C LEU A 99 6.97 -5.95 -17.69
N THR A 100 7.56 -4.86 -18.20
CA THR A 100 8.85 -4.34 -17.73
C THR A 100 8.65 -3.04 -16.96
N LYS A 101 9.20 -2.94 -15.75
CA LYS A 101 9.10 -1.75 -14.89
C LYS A 101 10.44 -1.05 -14.75
N LEU A 102 10.42 0.29 -14.88
CA LEU A 102 11.53 1.18 -14.61
C LEU A 102 11.08 2.19 -13.56
N ASN A 103 11.61 2.08 -12.36
CA ASN A 103 11.19 2.91 -11.22
C ASN A 103 12.31 3.90 -10.88
N GLU A 104 12.00 5.19 -10.88
CA GLU A 104 12.92 6.23 -10.43
C GLU A 104 12.99 6.28 -8.89
N PRO A 105 14.12 6.73 -8.31
CA PRO A 105 14.30 6.82 -6.86
C PRO A 105 13.42 7.87 -6.19
N GLY A 106 13.10 8.94 -6.89
CA GLY A 106 12.40 10.12 -6.38
C GLY A 106 13.34 11.26 -5.96
N PRO A 107 12.77 12.42 -5.58
CA PRO A 107 13.54 13.57 -5.12
C PRO A 107 14.20 13.29 -3.76
N THR A 108 15.39 13.88 -3.54
CA THR A 108 16.05 13.79 -2.23
C THR A 108 15.35 14.70 -1.22
N LEU A 109 14.93 14.14 -0.09
CA LEU A 109 14.39 14.92 1.02
C LEU A 109 15.50 15.42 1.95
N THR A 110 15.36 16.65 2.39
CA THR A 110 16.16 17.21 3.51
C THR A 110 15.57 16.78 4.85
N SER A 111 16.29 17.02 5.95
CA SER A 111 15.76 16.81 7.29
C SER A 111 14.55 17.69 7.59
N GLU A 112 14.54 18.92 7.07
CA GLU A 112 13.44 19.85 7.19
C GLU A 112 12.18 19.35 6.44
N ASP A 113 12.36 18.78 5.23
CA ASP A 113 11.26 18.17 4.45
C ASP A 113 10.66 16.99 5.22
N VAL A 114 11.50 16.13 5.79
CA VAL A 114 11.06 14.98 6.60
C VAL A 114 10.23 15.45 7.80
N ASP A 115 10.74 16.44 8.56
CA ASP A 115 10.03 16.96 9.71
C ASP A 115 8.72 17.66 9.33
N ALA A 116 8.70 18.40 8.22
CA ALA A 116 7.49 19.04 7.71
C ALA A 116 6.41 18.02 7.35
N ILE A 117 6.78 16.88 6.70
CA ILE A 117 5.85 15.80 6.38
C ILE A 117 5.28 15.18 7.66
N LEU A 118 6.14 14.90 8.65
CA LEU A 118 5.71 14.31 9.93
C LEU A 118 4.80 15.26 10.73
N VAL A 119 5.08 16.57 10.71
CA VAL A 119 4.23 17.59 11.32
C VAL A 119 2.88 17.68 10.61
N ALA A 120 2.86 17.72 9.29
CA ALA A 120 1.62 17.74 8.50
C ALA A 120 0.74 16.52 8.78
N ALA A 121 1.33 15.34 8.90
CA ALA A 121 0.62 14.10 9.24
C ALA A 121 0.00 14.13 10.64
N SER A 122 0.71 14.71 11.61
CA SER A 122 0.25 14.83 13.00
C SER A 122 -0.80 15.93 13.17
N GLY A 123 -0.76 16.97 12.32
CA GLY A 123 -1.59 18.16 12.41
C GLY A 123 -3.05 17.98 11.95
N VAL A 124 -3.40 16.86 11.28
CA VAL A 124 -4.78 16.62 10.84
C VAL A 124 -5.65 16.23 12.04
N PRO A 125 -6.65 17.06 12.42
CA PRO A 125 -7.50 16.75 13.58
C PRO A 125 -8.43 15.57 13.31
N ALA A 126 -8.92 14.94 14.38
CA ALA A 126 -9.93 13.87 14.35
C ALA A 126 -9.56 12.63 13.50
N ALA A 127 -8.28 12.42 13.16
CA ALA A 127 -7.83 11.21 12.52
C ALA A 127 -7.85 10.03 13.50
N SER A 128 -8.54 8.94 13.15
CA SER A 128 -8.52 7.69 13.90
C SER A 128 -7.32 6.82 13.50
N TRP A 129 -6.90 6.93 12.22
CA TRP A 129 -5.74 6.26 11.67
C TRP A 129 -4.80 7.24 10.97
N VAL A 130 -3.50 7.01 11.14
CA VAL A 130 -2.44 7.57 10.28
C VAL A 130 -1.76 6.40 9.58
N VAL A 131 -1.70 6.44 8.27
CA VAL A 131 -1.26 5.32 7.42
C VAL A 131 -0.01 5.74 6.66
N GLY A 132 1.15 5.26 7.09
CA GLY A 132 2.41 5.48 6.37
C GLY A 132 2.59 4.45 5.26
N CYS A 133 2.71 4.90 4.01
CA CYS A 133 2.74 4.00 2.85
C CYS A 133 3.84 4.31 1.86
N GLY A 134 4.45 3.26 1.33
CA GLY A 134 5.37 3.29 0.18
C GLY A 134 6.83 3.28 0.56
N SER A 135 7.68 3.33 -0.48
CA SER A 135 9.13 3.40 -0.31
C SER A 135 9.57 4.75 0.21
N LEU A 136 10.71 4.78 0.87
CA LEU A 136 11.37 6.02 1.25
C LEU A 136 12.17 6.58 0.07
N PRO A 137 12.10 7.90 -0.21
CA PRO A 137 12.96 8.53 -1.20
C PRO A 137 14.38 8.72 -0.64
N PRO A 138 15.38 9.05 -1.49
CA PRO A 138 16.71 9.43 -1.03
C PRO A 138 16.66 10.53 0.03
N GLY A 139 17.55 10.48 1.03
CA GLY A 139 17.62 11.44 2.13
C GLY A 139 16.59 11.18 3.26
N ALA A 140 15.53 10.44 3.03
CA ALA A 140 14.63 10.03 4.10
C ALA A 140 15.33 9.00 5.01
N PRO A 141 15.28 9.16 6.34
CA PRO A 141 15.90 8.21 7.25
C PRO A 141 15.12 6.91 7.31
N VAL A 142 15.81 5.79 7.52
CA VAL A 142 15.22 4.44 7.61
C VAL A 142 14.13 4.35 8.69
N ASP A 143 14.26 5.13 9.76
CA ASP A 143 13.31 5.22 10.87
C ASP A 143 12.14 6.21 10.64
N PHE A 144 11.94 6.71 9.39
CA PHE A 144 10.87 7.64 9.05
C PHE A 144 9.50 7.18 9.58
N TYR A 145 9.14 5.94 9.33
CA TYR A 145 7.85 5.38 9.76
C TYR A 145 7.80 5.11 11.27
N ALA A 146 8.93 4.80 11.89
CA ALA A 146 9.05 4.73 13.34
C ALA A 146 8.82 6.10 14.00
N ARG A 147 9.39 7.17 13.42
CA ARG A 147 9.13 8.55 13.86
C ARG A 147 7.66 8.96 13.65
N LEU A 148 7.03 8.51 12.56
CA LEU A 148 5.61 8.72 12.31
C LEU A 148 4.76 8.05 13.41
N ALA A 149 5.08 6.81 13.78
CA ALA A 149 4.40 6.08 14.85
C ALA A 149 4.58 6.75 16.22
N ALA A 150 5.80 7.20 16.53
CA ALA A 150 6.11 7.88 17.78
C ALA A 150 5.40 9.25 17.95
N ARG A 151 5.04 9.91 16.85
CA ARG A 151 4.31 11.20 16.84
C ARG A 151 2.79 11.04 16.90
N ALA A 152 2.26 9.81 16.91
CA ALA A 152 0.82 9.59 17.00
C ALA A 152 0.29 10.07 18.36
N SER A 153 -0.69 10.97 18.34
CA SER A 153 -1.36 11.44 19.55
C SER A 153 -2.13 10.27 20.23
N PRO A 154 -2.36 10.33 21.55
CA PRO A 154 -3.19 9.36 22.25
C PRO A 154 -4.52 9.13 21.53
N GLY A 155 -4.89 7.86 21.34
CA GLY A 155 -6.11 7.45 20.62
C GLY A 155 -5.98 7.35 19.10
N ARG A 156 -4.88 7.79 18.48
CA ARG A 156 -4.58 7.56 17.06
C ARG A 156 -3.85 6.25 16.89
N ARG A 157 -4.29 5.45 15.92
CA ARG A 157 -3.61 4.22 15.51
C ARG A 157 -2.74 4.49 14.29
N VAL A 158 -1.58 3.85 14.20
CA VAL A 158 -0.68 3.99 13.05
C VAL A 158 -0.58 2.66 12.32
N ALA A 159 -0.89 2.67 11.02
CA ALA A 159 -0.69 1.55 10.12
C ALA A 159 0.48 1.84 9.17
N ILE A 160 1.32 0.85 8.89
CA ILE A 160 2.48 0.98 8.01
C ILE A 160 2.46 -0.07 6.92
N ASP A 161 2.55 0.39 5.67
CA ASP A 161 2.72 -0.43 4.45
C ASP A 161 3.97 0.03 3.69
N THR A 162 5.10 -0.49 4.07
CA THR A 162 6.40 -0.24 3.45
C THR A 162 7.18 -1.53 3.33
N SER A 163 8.40 -1.48 2.81
CA SER A 163 9.25 -2.64 2.59
C SER A 163 10.63 -2.47 3.24
N SER A 164 11.43 -3.52 3.18
CA SER A 164 12.85 -3.53 3.56
C SER A 164 13.11 -3.10 5.02
N GLU A 165 14.21 -2.44 5.27
CA GLU A 165 14.64 -2.00 6.62
C GLU A 165 13.65 -1.05 7.30
N ALA A 166 12.96 -0.20 6.52
CA ALA A 166 11.97 0.73 7.06
C ALA A 166 10.76 0.00 7.68
N LEU A 167 10.38 -1.16 7.14
CA LEU A 167 9.33 -2.00 7.74
C LEU A 167 9.80 -2.61 9.06
N GLY A 168 11.03 -3.10 9.12
CA GLY A 168 11.63 -3.62 10.35
C GLY A 168 11.70 -2.56 11.46
N ALA A 169 12.09 -1.34 11.13
CA ALA A 169 12.11 -0.22 12.07
C ALA A 169 10.69 0.12 12.60
N ALA A 170 9.68 0.09 11.74
CA ALA A 170 8.28 0.33 12.12
C ALA A 170 7.72 -0.75 13.06
N VAL A 171 8.10 -2.01 12.87
CA VAL A 171 7.74 -3.12 13.79
C VAL A 171 8.24 -2.82 15.19
N CYS A 172 9.52 -2.50 15.34
CA CYS A 172 10.14 -2.22 16.64
C CYS A 172 9.60 -0.94 17.31
N ALA A 173 9.05 0.00 16.53
CA ALA A 173 8.47 1.23 17.04
C ALA A 173 7.02 1.09 17.56
N GLY A 174 6.44 -0.08 17.55
CA GLY A 174 5.12 -0.33 18.11
C GLY A 174 3.97 0.13 17.23
N ALA A 175 4.11 0.05 15.90
CA ALA A 175 3.01 0.33 14.98
C ALA A 175 1.75 -0.48 15.36
N ALA A 176 0.57 0.15 15.27
CA ALA A 176 -0.69 -0.51 15.59
C ALA A 176 -1.04 -1.61 14.57
N LEU A 177 -0.63 -1.41 13.31
CA LEU A 177 -0.78 -2.37 12.22
C LEU A 177 0.41 -2.26 11.28
N ILE A 178 0.93 -3.39 10.86
CA ILE A 178 1.83 -3.48 9.70
C ILE A 178 1.19 -4.36 8.63
N LYS A 179 1.47 -4.03 7.34
CA LYS A 179 0.94 -4.82 6.24
C LYS A 179 2.06 -5.31 5.31
N PRO A 180 2.78 -6.38 5.64
CA PRO A 180 3.68 -7.03 4.70
C PRO A 180 2.91 -7.86 3.66
N ASN A 181 3.52 -8.08 2.49
CA ASN A 181 3.22 -9.23 1.66
C ASN A 181 4.02 -10.46 2.14
N LEU A 182 3.82 -11.62 1.49
CA LEU A 182 4.50 -12.85 1.89
C LEU A 182 6.03 -12.72 1.79
N ASP A 183 6.55 -12.16 0.70
CA ASP A 183 8.01 -12.00 0.48
C ASP A 183 8.64 -11.03 1.50
N GLU A 184 7.93 -9.95 1.81
CA GLU A 184 8.35 -8.98 2.83
C GLU A 184 8.35 -9.62 4.23
N LEU A 185 7.35 -10.47 4.52
CA LEU A 185 7.28 -11.21 5.77
C LEU A 185 8.42 -12.23 5.88
N GLU A 186 8.71 -13.00 4.81
CA GLU A 186 9.86 -13.92 4.73
C GLU A 186 11.18 -13.19 4.97
N THR A 187 11.36 -12.04 4.34
CA THR A 187 12.55 -11.19 4.52
C THR A 187 12.72 -10.75 5.98
N LEU A 188 11.63 -10.31 6.64
CA LEU A 188 11.67 -9.86 8.03
C LEU A 188 12.02 -10.97 9.03
N VAL A 189 11.60 -12.21 8.76
CA VAL A 189 11.88 -13.34 9.65
C VAL A 189 13.08 -14.18 9.19
N GLY A 190 13.64 -13.91 8.00
CA GLY A 190 14.84 -14.55 7.46
C GLY A 190 14.66 -16.01 7.07
N ARG A 191 13.44 -16.46 6.76
CA ARG A 191 13.15 -17.84 6.37
C ARG A 191 11.94 -17.93 5.43
N PRO A 192 11.88 -18.96 4.54
CA PRO A 192 10.73 -19.20 3.69
C PRO A 192 9.49 -19.60 4.52
N LEU A 193 8.30 -19.20 4.07
CA LEU A 193 7.00 -19.45 4.66
C LEU A 193 6.15 -20.24 3.67
N ARG A 194 6.00 -21.52 3.85
CA ARG A 194 5.36 -22.43 2.88
C ARG A 194 3.91 -22.75 3.19
N THR A 195 3.50 -22.50 4.43
CA THR A 195 2.15 -22.79 4.90
C THR A 195 1.53 -21.58 5.56
N LEU A 196 0.21 -21.59 5.67
CA LEU A 196 -0.54 -20.56 6.40
C LEU A 196 -0.12 -20.53 7.89
N GLY A 197 0.24 -21.69 8.46
CA GLY A 197 0.78 -21.79 9.80
C GLY A 197 2.15 -21.11 9.95
N ASP A 198 3.02 -21.23 8.94
CA ASP A 198 4.32 -20.54 8.94
C ASP A 198 4.12 -19.03 8.91
N ALA A 199 3.22 -18.52 8.04
CA ALA A 199 2.90 -17.10 7.95
C ALA A 199 2.29 -16.56 9.27
N ALA A 200 1.41 -17.34 9.90
CA ALA A 200 0.83 -16.99 11.20
C ALA A 200 1.88 -16.95 12.33
N ALA A 201 2.80 -17.90 12.35
CA ALA A 201 3.90 -17.92 13.31
C ALA A 201 4.85 -16.73 13.11
N ALA A 202 5.18 -16.40 11.85
CA ALA A 202 5.98 -15.23 11.51
C ALA A 202 5.30 -13.92 11.93
N ALA A 203 3.99 -13.80 11.69
CA ALA A 203 3.23 -12.61 12.12
C ALA A 203 3.26 -12.45 13.65
N ARG A 204 3.11 -13.54 14.42
CA ARG A 204 3.23 -13.52 15.89
C ARG A 204 4.64 -13.14 16.35
N GLU A 205 5.67 -13.56 15.63
CA GLU A 205 7.05 -13.16 15.89
C GLU A 205 7.23 -11.64 15.74
N LEU A 206 6.62 -11.02 14.72
CA LEU A 206 6.66 -9.57 14.55
C LEU A 206 5.89 -8.84 15.68
N ILE A 207 4.77 -9.40 16.12
CA ILE A 207 4.03 -8.86 17.28
C ILE A 207 4.90 -8.90 18.54
N ALA A 208 5.62 -10.01 18.77
CA ALA A 208 6.57 -10.12 19.89
C ALA A 208 7.74 -9.12 19.79
N ARG A 209 8.11 -8.67 18.58
CA ARG A 209 9.11 -7.62 18.35
C ARG A 209 8.59 -6.20 18.59
N GLY A 210 7.25 -5.99 18.70
CA GLY A 210 6.70 -4.71 19.13
C GLY A 210 5.44 -4.23 18.42
N CYS A 211 5.12 -4.60 17.18
CA CYS A 211 3.87 -4.19 16.53
C CYS A 211 2.67 -4.87 17.20
N ARG A 212 1.47 -4.25 17.05
CA ARG A 212 0.27 -4.78 17.74
C ARG A 212 -0.53 -5.76 16.89
N ALA A 213 -0.51 -5.60 15.56
CA ALA A 213 -1.22 -6.45 14.61
C ALA A 213 -0.48 -6.52 13.28
N VAL A 214 -0.70 -7.62 12.54
CA VAL A 214 -0.14 -7.86 11.22
C VAL A 214 -1.25 -8.26 10.27
N LEU A 215 -1.36 -7.57 9.13
CA LEU A 215 -2.21 -7.91 7.99
C LEU A 215 -1.31 -8.39 6.85
N VAL A 216 -1.24 -9.69 6.62
CA VAL A 216 -0.39 -10.26 5.57
C VAL A 216 -1.20 -10.40 4.28
N SER A 217 -0.74 -9.82 3.18
CA SER A 217 -1.28 -10.13 1.86
C SER A 217 -0.58 -11.37 1.29
N LEU A 218 -1.37 -12.39 0.90
CA LEU A 218 -0.91 -13.71 0.48
C LEU A 218 -1.13 -13.95 -1.03
N GLY A 219 -1.28 -12.89 -1.82
CA GLY A 219 -1.54 -13.01 -3.26
C GLY A 219 -2.79 -13.83 -3.55
N PRO A 220 -2.69 -14.93 -4.33
CA PRO A 220 -3.84 -15.76 -4.68
C PRO A 220 -4.45 -16.52 -3.48
N ASP A 221 -3.77 -16.55 -2.34
CA ASP A 221 -4.26 -17.17 -1.11
C ASP A 221 -5.00 -16.18 -0.20
N GLY A 222 -5.23 -14.94 -0.67
CA GLY A 222 -6.01 -13.95 0.04
C GLY A 222 -5.22 -13.15 1.07
N ALA A 223 -5.71 -13.08 2.32
CA ALA A 223 -5.07 -12.30 3.38
C ALA A 223 -5.22 -12.99 4.75
N LEU A 224 -4.19 -12.81 5.58
CA LEU A 224 -4.14 -13.28 6.96
C LEU A 224 -4.06 -12.09 7.89
N PHE A 225 -4.92 -12.04 8.90
CA PHE A 225 -4.84 -11.09 10.01
C PHE A 225 -4.44 -11.79 11.30
N VAL A 226 -3.51 -11.19 12.05
CA VAL A 226 -3.07 -11.68 13.36
C VAL A 226 -2.90 -10.51 14.31
N ASP A 227 -3.48 -10.61 15.49
CA ASP A 227 -3.19 -9.75 16.65
C ASP A 227 -3.02 -10.60 17.93
N ALA A 228 -2.98 -9.96 19.10
CA ALA A 228 -2.82 -10.66 20.38
C ALA A 228 -4.03 -11.55 20.73
N SER A 229 -5.20 -11.29 20.20
CA SER A 229 -6.47 -11.92 20.59
C SER A 229 -7.11 -12.75 19.48
N ALA A 230 -6.83 -12.43 18.23
CA ALA A 230 -7.50 -13.00 17.07
C ALA A 230 -6.51 -13.41 15.97
N MET A 231 -6.92 -14.39 15.19
CA MET A 231 -6.27 -14.80 13.96
C MET A 231 -7.35 -15.26 12.99
N SER A 232 -7.39 -14.66 11.81
CA SER A 232 -8.35 -14.98 10.76
C SER A 232 -7.70 -14.97 9.39
N HIS A 233 -8.21 -15.78 8.49
CA HIS A 233 -7.79 -15.86 7.10
C HIS A 233 -9.00 -15.61 6.22
N ALA A 234 -8.85 -14.77 5.18
CA ALA A 234 -9.88 -14.58 4.17
C ALA A 234 -9.31 -14.81 2.78
N GLU A 235 -10.07 -15.53 1.96
CA GLU A 235 -9.69 -15.87 0.60
C GLU A 235 -10.84 -15.73 -0.38
N ALA A 236 -10.51 -15.68 -1.67
CA ALA A 236 -11.47 -15.79 -2.75
C ALA A 236 -10.86 -16.50 -3.95
N ARG A 237 -11.69 -17.22 -4.71
CA ARG A 237 -11.31 -17.73 -6.03
C ARG A 237 -11.90 -16.81 -7.08
N ILE A 238 -11.03 -16.25 -7.90
CA ILE A 238 -11.39 -15.35 -8.98
C ILE A 238 -10.58 -15.72 -10.24
N ASP A 239 -11.24 -15.68 -11.39
CA ASP A 239 -10.63 -16.05 -12.68
C ASP A 239 -10.43 -14.83 -13.58
N ASP A 240 -11.07 -13.69 -13.26
CA ASP A 240 -11.10 -12.45 -14.04
C ASP A 240 -10.13 -11.39 -13.48
N VAL A 241 -8.84 -11.71 -13.50
CA VAL A 241 -7.76 -10.78 -13.08
C VAL A 241 -7.36 -9.90 -14.25
N ALA A 242 -7.58 -8.59 -14.11
CA ALA A 242 -7.15 -7.59 -15.11
C ALA A 242 -5.77 -7.00 -14.76
N ASN A 243 -5.51 -6.73 -13.47
CA ASN A 243 -4.27 -6.11 -13.00
C ASN A 243 -4.08 -6.40 -11.50
N THR A 244 -2.86 -6.60 -11.06
CA THR A 244 -2.55 -6.82 -9.63
C THR A 244 -1.99 -5.58 -8.92
N VAL A 245 -1.72 -4.50 -9.66
CA VAL A 245 -1.19 -3.25 -9.09
C VAL A 245 -2.28 -2.57 -8.26
N GLY A 246 -1.93 -2.10 -7.05
CA GLY A 246 -2.87 -1.45 -6.14
C GLY A 246 -3.75 -2.40 -5.31
N ALA A 247 -3.70 -3.73 -5.56
CA ALA A 247 -4.48 -4.70 -4.79
C ALA A 247 -4.15 -4.67 -3.28
N GLY A 248 -2.86 -4.55 -2.93
CA GLY A 248 -2.42 -4.41 -1.54
C GLY A 248 -2.83 -3.09 -0.89
N ASP A 249 -2.89 -2.00 -1.66
CA ASP A 249 -3.37 -0.70 -1.20
C ASP A 249 -4.88 -0.74 -0.94
N ALA A 250 -5.64 -1.38 -1.83
CA ALA A 250 -7.07 -1.59 -1.68
C ALA A 250 -7.40 -2.53 -0.50
N LEU A 251 -6.61 -3.60 -0.30
CA LEU A 251 -6.71 -4.48 0.87
C LEU A 251 -6.60 -3.67 2.17
N LEU A 252 -5.57 -2.82 2.27
CA LEU A 252 -5.36 -1.97 3.44
C LEU A 252 -6.51 -0.98 3.63
N ALA A 253 -6.92 -0.31 2.55
CA ALA A 253 -8.02 0.65 2.59
C ALA A 253 -9.32 0.02 3.09
N GLY A 254 -9.71 -1.13 2.53
CA GLY A 254 -10.90 -1.88 2.93
C GLY A 254 -10.84 -2.35 4.39
N PHE A 255 -9.69 -2.85 4.82
CA PHE A 255 -9.46 -3.27 6.20
C PHE A 255 -9.66 -2.12 7.20
N LEU A 256 -9.05 -0.96 6.92
CA LEU A 256 -9.15 0.22 7.77
C LEU A 256 -10.56 0.85 7.74
N ALA A 257 -11.21 0.85 6.59
CA ALA A 257 -12.59 1.33 6.43
C ALA A 257 -13.58 0.51 7.26
N ALA A 258 -13.35 -0.79 7.41
CA ALA A 258 -14.15 -1.71 8.20
C ALA A 258 -13.77 -1.76 9.70
N GLY A 259 -12.91 -0.85 10.18
CA GLY A 259 -12.55 -0.74 11.61
C GLY A 259 -11.10 -1.08 11.93
N GLY A 260 -10.41 -1.84 11.09
CA GLY A 260 -9.01 -2.22 11.27
C GLY A 260 -8.83 -3.31 12.33
N ASP A 261 -9.71 -4.30 12.34
CA ASP A 261 -9.69 -5.49 13.19
C ASP A 261 -10.10 -6.75 12.40
N ALA A 262 -10.15 -7.91 13.07
CA ALA A 262 -10.46 -9.19 12.43
C ALA A 262 -11.79 -9.18 11.64
N GLY A 263 -12.80 -8.43 12.09
CA GLY A 263 -14.10 -8.33 11.43
C GLY A 263 -14.03 -7.66 10.05
N GLY A 264 -13.02 -6.83 9.83
CA GLY A 264 -12.79 -6.13 8.56
C GLY A 264 -12.09 -6.95 7.47
N LEU A 265 -11.63 -8.16 7.75
CA LEU A 265 -10.80 -8.93 6.81
C LEU A 265 -11.54 -9.32 5.53
N GLY A 266 -12.82 -9.65 5.63
CA GLY A 266 -13.66 -9.96 4.46
C GLY A 266 -13.83 -8.75 3.52
N ASP A 267 -14.08 -7.57 4.08
CA ASP A 267 -14.13 -6.33 3.31
C ASP A 267 -12.78 -6.01 2.66
N ALA A 268 -11.67 -6.18 3.38
CA ALA A 268 -10.33 -6.00 2.85
C ALA A 268 -10.09 -6.81 1.57
N VAL A 269 -10.43 -8.11 1.59
CA VAL A 269 -10.30 -8.99 0.42
C VAL A 269 -11.25 -8.57 -0.70
N ALA A 270 -12.49 -8.20 -0.40
CA ALA A 270 -13.45 -7.73 -1.42
C ALA A 270 -12.95 -6.44 -2.13
N TRP A 271 -12.33 -5.50 -1.40
CA TRP A 271 -11.73 -4.31 -2.01
C TRP A 271 -10.52 -4.66 -2.87
N SER A 272 -9.69 -5.61 -2.43
CA SER A 272 -8.59 -6.14 -3.24
C SER A 272 -9.11 -6.76 -4.54
N ILE A 273 -10.21 -7.54 -4.51
CA ILE A 273 -10.86 -8.11 -5.69
C ILE A 273 -11.32 -7.00 -6.66
N ALA A 274 -11.98 -5.96 -6.16
CA ALA A 274 -12.39 -4.84 -7.01
C ALA A 274 -11.20 -4.14 -7.67
N ALA A 275 -10.06 -4.04 -6.98
CA ALA A 275 -8.82 -3.48 -7.54
C ALA A 275 -8.25 -4.36 -8.66
N ILE A 276 -8.11 -5.67 -8.45
CA ILE A 276 -7.53 -6.57 -9.46
C ILE A 276 -8.43 -6.79 -10.68
N ARG A 277 -9.72 -6.51 -10.58
CA ARG A 277 -10.67 -6.45 -11.70
C ARG A 277 -10.67 -5.11 -12.43
N SER A 278 -9.89 -4.13 -11.95
CA SER A 278 -9.78 -2.81 -12.58
C SER A 278 -8.57 -2.76 -13.51
N PRO A 279 -8.66 -2.12 -14.69
CA PRO A 279 -7.57 -2.12 -15.67
C PRO A 279 -6.41 -1.19 -15.31
N GLY A 280 -6.60 -0.25 -14.36
CA GLY A 280 -5.60 0.75 -13.93
C GLY A 280 -5.13 0.53 -12.50
N THR A 281 -4.36 1.48 -11.97
CA THR A 281 -3.89 1.48 -10.58
C THR A 281 -4.97 1.85 -9.57
N ARG A 282 -6.04 2.51 -10.04
CA ARG A 282 -7.19 2.92 -9.23
C ARG A 282 -8.30 1.88 -9.31
N MET A 283 -8.77 1.45 -8.15
CA MET A 283 -9.88 0.51 -8.07
C MET A 283 -11.22 1.18 -8.46
N ARG A 284 -12.16 0.40 -8.98
CA ARG A 284 -13.57 0.76 -9.06
C ARG A 284 -14.29 0.54 -7.73
N ALA A 285 -15.51 1.05 -7.59
CA ALA A 285 -16.32 0.77 -6.42
C ALA A 285 -16.57 -0.74 -6.25
N VAL A 286 -16.53 -1.19 -4.99
CA VAL A 286 -16.81 -2.58 -4.61
C VAL A 286 -18.29 -2.88 -4.82
N THR A 287 -18.58 -4.01 -5.43
CA THR A 287 -19.92 -4.50 -5.70
C THR A 287 -20.24 -5.77 -4.92
N ALA A 288 -21.49 -6.22 -4.95
CA ALA A 288 -21.88 -7.51 -4.41
C ALA A 288 -21.12 -8.68 -5.05
N ALA A 289 -20.77 -8.58 -6.35
CA ALA A 289 -20.00 -9.58 -7.06
C ALA A 289 -18.54 -9.72 -6.56
N ASP A 290 -17.99 -8.67 -5.93
CA ASP A 290 -16.65 -8.73 -5.33
C ASP A 290 -16.68 -9.32 -3.92
N ARG A 291 -17.80 -9.18 -3.22
CA ARG A 291 -18.01 -9.73 -1.87
C ARG A 291 -18.40 -11.20 -1.89
N ALA A 292 -19.21 -11.60 -2.89
CA ALA A 292 -19.79 -12.95 -2.96
C ALA A 292 -18.77 -14.11 -2.93
N PRO A 293 -17.58 -14.03 -3.58
CA PRO A 293 -16.61 -15.11 -3.53
C PRO A 293 -15.75 -15.13 -2.27
N VAL A 294 -15.87 -14.14 -1.37
CA VAL A 294 -15.01 -14.04 -0.20
C VAL A 294 -15.46 -15.02 0.89
N ILE A 295 -14.53 -15.85 1.34
CA ILE A 295 -14.72 -16.78 2.45
C ILE A 295 -13.79 -16.35 3.58
N VAL A 296 -14.33 -16.14 4.77
CA VAL A 296 -13.58 -15.80 5.98
C VAL A 296 -13.53 -17.01 6.91
N HIS A 297 -12.33 -17.39 7.30
CA HIS A 297 -12.05 -18.48 8.23
C HIS A 297 -11.57 -17.92 9.57
N GLU A 298 -12.40 -18.01 10.60
CA GLU A 298 -12.02 -17.65 11.98
C GLU A 298 -11.01 -18.63 12.59
N ARG A 299 -10.95 -19.85 12.06
CA ARG A 299 -9.95 -20.87 12.39
C ARG A 299 -9.19 -21.20 11.14
N ILE A 300 -7.88 -20.92 11.15
CA ILE A 300 -7.00 -21.23 10.04
C ILE A 300 -6.64 -22.72 10.01
N ASP A 301 -6.44 -23.26 8.81
CA ASP A 301 -5.73 -24.55 8.62
C ASP A 301 -4.23 -24.28 8.55
N PRO A 302 -3.46 -24.58 9.61
CA PRO A 302 -2.02 -24.29 9.62
C PRO A 302 -1.23 -25.12 8.61
N ALA A 303 -1.75 -26.28 8.18
CA ALA A 303 -1.10 -27.14 7.21
C ALA A 303 -1.36 -26.74 5.74
N ARG A 304 -2.29 -25.79 5.51
CA ARG A 304 -2.59 -25.30 4.17
C ARG A 304 -1.35 -24.69 3.53
N ARG A 305 -0.95 -25.25 2.39
CA ARG A 305 0.17 -24.74 1.60
C ARG A 305 -0.21 -23.43 0.90
N LEU A 306 0.71 -22.46 0.93
CA LEU A 306 0.61 -21.23 0.18
C LEU A 306 1.07 -21.48 -1.27
N ARG A 307 0.39 -20.82 -2.21
CA ARG A 307 0.75 -20.83 -3.62
C ARG A 307 1.82 -19.76 -3.84
N SER A 308 3.02 -20.20 -4.16
CA SER A 308 4.16 -19.33 -4.49
C SER A 308 4.03 -18.75 -5.87
#